data_6050af233d43bf8780acf6f0dcfe5505
#
_entry.id   6050af233d43bf8780acf6f0dcfe5505
#
_cell.length_a   1.000
_cell.length_b   1.000
_cell.length_c   1.000
_cell.angle_alpha   90.00
_cell.angle_beta   90.00
_cell.angle_gamma   90.00
#
_symmetry.space_group_name_H-M   'P 1'
#
loop_
_entity.id
_entity.type
_entity.pdbx_description
1 polymer ?
#
loop_
_entity_poly.entity_id
_entity_poly.type
_entity_poly.pdbx_seq_one_letter_code
_entity_poly.pdbx_strand_id
1 'polypeptide(L)'
;MDKKRILYISLFILLTIGFGYALYRVFFASKQDTTVPTDVGQSTTGQFPSSENGQPSQNGGTGTGSLPGSGTVTAPGGGTQAGGAAEPIVTRVIDTPVSNATPDANGAAKFYNNIDGKFYRINADGSVTALSDTTFFNVSNVTWSPAREEAIIEYPDGANIYYSFDTKTQTTLPTHWQDFSFDKTGNDIVAKSIGFSEENRWLIVSDPQGKTVTPVEPLGKNADKVIVDWSPSGDVIALSRTGEAIAADRQEVLLVGQHGENFKSIVVEGRDLRTKWSPDGEKLLHSVYSARDGYIPELWIVGASGDAIGSGRKLLGVNTWADKCTFADSRYVYCGVPTTLETGSGFVPALADGTPDNIIRIDTQTGLKQPIGTDGTHTVNDMFVNDDGHTLYFTDKTQAGLFSVPL
;
A
#
# COMPACT_ATOMS: atom_id res chain seq x y z
N MET A 1 27.82 -46.19 23.25
CA MET A 1 28.02 -44.79 22.84
C MET A 1 29.43 -44.36 23.26
N ASP A 2 30.14 -43.73 22.35
CA ASP A 2 31.55 -43.34 22.58
C ASP A 2 31.58 -42.19 23.62
N LYS A 3 32.43 -42.32 24.65
CA LYS A 3 32.53 -41.36 25.78
C LYS A 3 32.74 -39.91 25.28
N LYS A 4 33.43 -39.74 24.14
CA LYS A 4 33.63 -38.44 23.49
C LYS A 4 32.34 -37.84 22.97
N ARG A 5 31.42 -38.64 22.38
CA ARG A 5 30.12 -38.18 21.89
C ARG A 5 29.19 -37.70 23.01
N ILE A 6 29.23 -38.43 24.15
CA ILE A 6 28.45 -38.01 25.34
C ILE A 6 28.96 -36.67 25.86
N LEU A 7 30.28 -36.48 25.91
CA LEU A 7 30.90 -35.23 26.36
C LEU A 7 30.48 -34.03 25.45
N TYR A 8 30.53 -34.22 24.13
CA TYR A 8 30.14 -33.14 23.20
C TYR A 8 28.65 -32.81 23.30
N ILE A 9 27.78 -33.80 23.47
CA ILE A 9 26.33 -33.57 23.63
C ILE A 9 26.08 -32.83 24.95
N SER A 10 26.73 -33.20 26.04
CA SER A 10 26.60 -32.52 27.34
C SER A 10 27.09 -31.06 27.26
N LEU A 11 28.21 -30.83 26.59
CA LEU A 11 28.78 -29.48 26.40
C LEU A 11 27.83 -28.61 25.55
N PHE A 12 27.25 -29.15 24.50
CA PHE A 12 26.29 -28.46 23.65
C PHE A 12 25.03 -28.06 24.45
N ILE A 13 24.49 -28.99 25.26
CA ILE A 13 23.32 -28.70 26.12
C ILE A 13 23.65 -27.59 27.13
N LEU A 14 24.79 -27.60 27.74
CA LEU A 14 25.20 -26.55 28.67
C LEU A 14 25.36 -25.19 28.00
N LEU A 15 25.92 -25.16 26.79
CA LEU A 15 26.05 -23.94 25.99
C LEU A 15 24.69 -23.38 25.60
N THR A 16 23.75 -24.22 25.17
CA THR A 16 22.40 -23.76 24.79
C THR A 16 21.60 -23.21 25.99
N ILE A 17 21.70 -23.85 27.14
CA ILE A 17 21.10 -23.37 28.39
C ILE A 17 21.73 -22.03 28.82
N GLY A 18 23.04 -21.91 28.77
CA GLY A 18 23.78 -20.69 29.11
C GLY A 18 23.41 -19.53 28.20
N PHE A 19 23.31 -19.79 26.91
CA PHE A 19 22.87 -18.78 25.92
C PHE A 19 21.41 -18.36 26.11
N GLY A 20 20.52 -19.32 26.36
CA GLY A 20 19.11 -19.02 26.66
C GLY A 20 18.95 -18.18 27.94
N TYR A 21 19.73 -18.47 28.98
CA TYR A 21 19.74 -17.66 30.20
C TYR A 21 20.30 -16.24 29.97
N ALA A 22 21.34 -16.09 29.15
CA ALA A 22 21.90 -14.80 28.82
C ALA A 22 20.86 -13.93 28.04
N LEU A 23 20.16 -14.50 27.06
CA LEU A 23 19.08 -13.82 26.36
C LEU A 23 17.93 -13.43 27.29
N TYR A 24 17.53 -14.34 28.20
CA TYR A 24 16.51 -14.02 29.21
C TYR A 24 16.91 -12.81 30.06
N ARG A 25 18.16 -12.76 30.51
CA ARG A 25 18.69 -11.64 31.33
C ARG A 25 18.72 -10.32 30.57
N VAL A 26 19.01 -10.35 29.26
CA VAL A 26 19.08 -9.14 28.44
C VAL A 26 17.70 -8.60 28.10
N PHE A 27 16.73 -9.49 27.79
CA PHE A 27 15.43 -9.06 27.27
C PHE A 27 14.31 -9.02 28.29
N PHE A 28 14.36 -9.83 29.35
CA PHE A 28 13.25 -10.00 30.30
C PHE A 28 13.58 -9.67 31.76
N ALA A 29 14.84 -9.57 32.17
CA ALA A 29 15.15 -9.11 33.51
C ALA A 29 14.88 -7.61 33.61
N SER A 30 13.87 -7.21 34.38
CA SER A 30 13.55 -5.83 34.70
C SER A 30 14.81 -5.08 35.18
N LYS A 31 15.11 -3.95 34.54
CA LYS A 31 16.09 -2.98 35.08
C LYS A 31 15.56 -2.50 36.41
N GLN A 32 16.28 -2.80 37.50
CA GLN A 32 16.04 -2.14 38.79
C GLN A 32 16.28 -0.63 38.57
N ASP A 33 15.28 0.16 38.90
CA ASP A 33 15.37 1.60 38.98
C ASP A 33 16.47 1.96 39.98
N THR A 34 17.55 2.50 39.50
CA THR A 34 18.57 3.16 40.34
C THR A 34 17.93 4.45 40.85
N THR A 35 17.54 4.45 42.12
CA THR A 35 17.14 5.65 42.85
C THR A 35 18.27 6.70 42.77
N VAL A 36 17.97 7.81 42.11
CA VAL A 36 18.81 9.00 42.10
C VAL A 36 18.75 9.63 43.50
N PRO A 37 19.86 9.98 44.13
CA PRO A 37 19.85 10.72 45.40
C PRO A 37 19.30 12.12 45.20
N THR A 38 18.35 12.46 46.04
CA THR A 38 17.78 13.84 46.12
C THR A 38 18.85 14.72 46.77
N ASP A 39 19.44 15.61 45.99
CA ASP A 39 20.19 16.76 46.57
C ASP A 39 19.39 18.03 46.39
N VAL A 40 19.14 18.69 47.51
CA VAL A 40 18.32 19.88 47.68
C VAL A 40 19.23 21.09 47.41
N GLY A 41 19.09 21.70 46.25
CA GLY A 41 19.69 22.97 45.92
C GLY A 41 18.64 23.97 45.48
N GLN A 42 18.24 24.87 46.38
CA GLN A 42 17.41 26.04 46.06
C GLN A 42 18.12 26.94 45.06
N SER A 43 17.41 27.32 44.00
CA SER A 43 17.60 28.65 43.38
C SER A 43 16.47 29.06 42.43
N THR A 44 15.74 30.07 42.88
CA THR A 44 15.16 31.25 42.22
C THR A 44 14.35 31.07 40.93
N THR A 45 13.06 31.19 41.13
CA THR A 45 12.04 32.00 40.40
C THR A 45 12.37 32.45 38.97
N GLY A 46 11.70 31.79 38.02
CA GLY A 46 11.36 32.34 36.73
C GLY A 46 9.87 32.12 36.48
N GLN A 47 9.09 33.13 36.82
CA GLN A 47 7.63 33.16 36.75
C GLN A 47 7.23 33.49 35.31
N PHE A 48 6.55 32.60 34.62
CA PHE A 48 5.81 32.92 33.40
C PHE A 48 4.47 33.57 33.79
N PRO A 49 4.06 34.70 33.15
CA PRO A 49 2.79 35.34 33.49
C PRO A 49 1.61 34.53 32.93
N SER A 50 0.73 34.08 33.79
CA SER A 50 -0.60 33.60 33.47
C SER A 50 -1.49 34.78 33.11
N SER A 51 -2.18 34.70 31.96
CA SER A 51 -3.22 35.63 31.57
C SER A 51 -4.52 35.28 32.28
N GLU A 52 -4.87 35.98 33.33
CA GLU A 52 -6.20 35.97 33.92
C GLU A 52 -6.79 37.38 33.82
N ASN A 53 -7.96 37.42 33.19
CA ASN A 53 -9.04 38.42 33.30
C ASN A 53 -8.69 39.87 33.70
N GLY A 54 -8.75 40.76 32.73
CA GLY A 54 -8.86 42.23 32.97
C GLY A 54 -10.12 42.79 32.35
N GLN A 55 -11.12 43.11 33.20
CA GLN A 55 -12.30 43.92 32.88
C GLN A 55 -11.89 45.36 32.51
N PRO A 56 -12.59 46.03 31.54
CA PRO A 56 -12.24 47.39 31.16
C PRO A 56 -12.71 48.40 32.20
N SER A 57 -11.78 49.19 32.70
CA SER A 57 -12.05 50.34 33.52
C SER A 57 -12.19 51.58 32.63
N GLN A 58 -13.32 52.28 32.71
CA GLN A 58 -13.56 53.60 32.12
C GLN A 58 -12.72 54.64 32.84
N ASN A 59 -12.00 55.48 32.10
CA ASN A 59 -11.89 56.89 32.49
C ASN A 59 -11.47 57.73 31.25
N GLY A 60 -12.11 58.89 31.17
CA GLY A 60 -12.15 59.78 30.05
C GLY A 60 -10.92 60.64 29.83
N GLY A 61 -10.81 61.09 28.60
CA GLY A 61 -9.86 62.11 28.15
C GLY A 61 -10.32 62.69 26.83
N THR A 62 -10.87 63.89 26.88
CA THR A 62 -11.29 64.71 25.76
C THR A 62 -10.13 65.12 24.89
N GLY A 63 -10.23 64.86 23.59
CA GLY A 63 -9.32 65.34 22.55
C GLY A 63 -10.06 65.49 21.23
N THR A 64 -10.50 66.69 20.92
CA THR A 64 -11.11 67.12 19.67
C THR A 64 -10.09 67.13 18.52
N GLY A 65 -10.39 66.33 17.49
CA GLY A 65 -9.71 66.37 16.21
C GLY A 65 -10.66 65.98 15.12
N SER A 66 -11.25 66.94 14.44
CA SER A 66 -12.15 66.77 13.29
C SER A 66 -11.38 66.34 12.06
N LEU A 67 -11.80 65.26 11.42
CA LEU A 67 -11.43 64.89 10.04
C LEU A 67 -12.61 65.15 9.10
N PRO A 68 -12.35 65.74 7.94
CA PRO A 68 -13.39 66.11 6.99
C PRO A 68 -13.70 64.95 6.01
N GLY A 69 -14.94 64.79 5.64
CA GLY A 69 -15.37 64.21 4.35
C GLY A 69 -15.79 62.77 4.34
N SER A 70 -17.00 62.53 4.82
CA SER A 70 -17.79 61.32 4.49
C SER A 70 -18.33 61.46 3.07
N GLY A 71 -17.72 60.72 2.16
CA GLY A 71 -18.34 60.37 0.87
C GLY A 71 -19.04 59.02 1.01
N THR A 72 -20.36 59.05 0.96
CA THR A 72 -21.20 57.85 0.91
C THR A 72 -21.00 57.21 -0.46
N VAL A 73 -20.28 56.10 -0.55
CA VAL A 73 -20.27 55.23 -1.73
C VAL A 73 -21.26 54.11 -1.48
N THR A 74 -22.38 54.20 -2.18
CA THR A 74 -23.36 53.13 -2.28
C THR A 74 -22.71 51.96 -3.03
N ALA A 75 -22.43 50.86 -2.35
CA ALA A 75 -21.98 49.62 -3.00
C ALA A 75 -23.17 49.00 -3.76
N PRO A 76 -23.02 48.65 -5.06
CA PRO A 76 -24.01 47.83 -5.75
C PRO A 76 -23.91 46.41 -5.16
N GLY A 77 -25.09 45.85 -5.01
CA GLY A 77 -25.36 44.61 -4.34
C GLY A 77 -24.67 43.37 -4.89
N GLY A 78 -24.63 42.38 -4.03
CA GLY A 78 -24.68 40.97 -4.41
C GLY A 78 -23.40 40.40 -4.97
N GLY A 79 -22.33 40.38 -4.22
CA GLY A 79 -21.36 39.30 -4.39
C GLY A 79 -22.01 38.01 -3.88
N THR A 80 -22.49 37.18 -4.79
CA THR A 80 -22.67 35.75 -4.49
C THR A 80 -21.36 35.25 -3.91
N GLN A 81 -21.35 34.92 -2.61
CA GLN A 81 -20.32 34.01 -2.09
C GLN A 81 -20.34 32.80 -3.02
N ALA A 82 -19.24 32.60 -3.73
CA ALA A 82 -18.98 31.32 -4.35
C ALA A 82 -19.07 30.32 -3.20
N GLY A 83 -20.10 29.51 -3.21
CA GLY A 83 -20.24 28.42 -2.26
C GLY A 83 -18.94 27.65 -2.29
N GLY A 84 -18.21 27.60 -1.18
CA GLY A 84 -17.10 26.69 -1.03
C GLY A 84 -17.61 25.33 -1.45
N ALA A 85 -16.94 24.69 -2.40
CA ALA A 85 -17.22 23.32 -2.73
C ALA A 85 -17.23 22.56 -1.40
N ALA A 86 -18.35 21.90 -1.08
CA ALA A 86 -18.43 21.06 0.12
C ALA A 86 -17.25 20.08 0.04
N GLU A 87 -16.45 19.99 1.09
CA GLU A 87 -15.38 19.01 1.12
C GLU A 87 -15.98 17.62 0.89
N PRO A 88 -15.34 16.78 0.07
CA PRO A 88 -15.86 15.45 -0.22
C PRO A 88 -15.97 14.67 1.09
N ILE A 89 -17.16 14.20 1.41
CA ILE A 89 -17.46 13.46 2.64
C ILE A 89 -17.01 12.02 2.42
N VAL A 90 -16.16 11.51 3.33
CA VAL A 90 -15.85 10.09 3.39
C VAL A 90 -17.11 9.35 3.87
N THR A 91 -17.55 8.38 3.12
CA THR A 91 -18.71 7.55 3.45
C THR A 91 -18.27 6.11 3.70
N ARG A 92 -18.64 5.54 4.83
CA ARG A 92 -18.48 4.11 5.08
C ARG A 92 -19.57 3.33 4.34
N VAL A 93 -19.17 2.57 3.33
CA VAL A 93 -20.08 1.80 2.45
C VAL A 93 -20.36 0.41 3.02
N ILE A 94 -19.33 -0.22 3.58
CA ILE A 94 -19.42 -1.52 4.27
C ILE A 94 -18.86 -1.35 5.68
N ASP A 95 -19.56 -1.88 6.68
CA ASP A 95 -19.22 -1.75 8.10
C ASP A 95 -18.52 -2.98 8.69
N THR A 96 -18.40 -4.06 7.91
CA THR A 96 -17.70 -5.29 8.31
C THR A 96 -16.28 -5.33 7.76
N PRO A 97 -15.36 -6.10 8.37
CA PRO A 97 -14.02 -6.28 7.84
C PRO A 97 -14.02 -6.83 6.42
N VAL A 98 -13.37 -6.11 5.53
CA VAL A 98 -13.25 -6.39 4.08
C VAL A 98 -11.79 -6.58 3.72
N SER A 99 -11.51 -7.50 2.82
CA SER A 99 -10.19 -7.62 2.20
C SER A 99 -10.29 -7.86 0.69
N ASN A 100 -9.19 -7.59 0.00
CA ASN A 100 -9.06 -7.79 -1.43
C ASN A 100 -10.19 -7.13 -2.24
N ALA A 101 -10.58 -5.92 -1.83
CA ALA A 101 -11.57 -5.14 -2.56
C ALA A 101 -10.98 -4.63 -3.88
N THR A 102 -11.77 -4.67 -4.96
CA THR A 102 -11.35 -4.30 -6.30
C THR A 102 -12.51 -3.69 -7.08
N PRO A 103 -12.28 -2.91 -8.15
CA PRO A 103 -13.33 -2.47 -9.05
C PRO A 103 -14.11 -3.67 -9.61
N ASP A 104 -15.34 -3.42 -10.00
CA ASP A 104 -16.18 -4.43 -10.66
C ASP A 104 -16.87 -3.81 -11.88
N ALA A 105 -16.62 -4.35 -13.07
CA ALA A 105 -17.22 -3.90 -14.32
C ALA A 105 -18.77 -3.98 -14.34
N ASN A 106 -19.37 -4.83 -13.50
CA ASN A 106 -20.81 -5.01 -13.37
C ASN A 106 -21.42 -4.27 -12.17
N GLY A 107 -20.61 -3.52 -11.46
CA GLY A 107 -21.03 -2.80 -10.26
C GLY A 107 -20.02 -1.73 -9.88
N ALA A 108 -19.98 -1.37 -8.60
CA ALA A 108 -19.02 -0.40 -8.11
C ALA A 108 -17.75 -1.07 -7.58
N ALA A 109 -17.90 -2.21 -6.87
CA ALA A 109 -16.80 -2.95 -6.26
C ALA A 109 -17.16 -4.39 -5.99
N LYS A 110 -16.16 -5.26 -5.87
CA LYS A 110 -16.28 -6.62 -5.32
C LYS A 110 -15.23 -6.85 -4.23
N PHE A 111 -15.55 -7.67 -3.25
CA PHE A 111 -14.73 -7.86 -2.06
C PHE A 111 -14.98 -9.20 -1.37
N TYR A 112 -14.03 -9.60 -0.53
CA TYR A 112 -14.17 -10.71 0.40
C TYR A 112 -14.52 -10.19 1.81
N ASN A 113 -15.54 -10.77 2.45
CA ASN A 113 -15.93 -10.47 3.83
C ASN A 113 -15.29 -11.50 4.77
N ASN A 114 -14.44 -11.04 5.65
CA ASN A 114 -13.65 -11.91 6.54
C ASN A 114 -14.48 -12.53 7.69
N ILE A 115 -15.69 -12.00 7.96
CA ILE A 115 -16.53 -12.49 9.06
C ILE A 115 -17.30 -13.75 8.65
N ASP A 116 -17.97 -13.69 7.50
CA ASP A 116 -18.82 -14.77 7.03
C ASP A 116 -18.16 -15.66 5.97
N GLY A 117 -16.97 -15.26 5.51
CA GLY A 117 -16.18 -16.01 4.53
C GLY A 117 -16.80 -16.03 3.14
N LYS A 118 -17.52 -14.98 2.75
CA LYS A 118 -18.19 -14.89 1.45
C LYS A 118 -17.69 -13.73 0.61
N PHE A 119 -17.97 -13.83 -0.67
CA PHE A 119 -17.67 -12.82 -1.66
C PHE A 119 -18.91 -12.02 -2.02
N TYR A 120 -18.75 -10.71 -2.14
CA TYR A 120 -19.85 -9.77 -2.38
C TYR A 120 -19.51 -8.79 -3.50
N ARG A 121 -20.58 -8.26 -4.13
CA ARG A 121 -20.55 -7.12 -5.04
C ARG A 121 -21.34 -5.97 -4.43
N ILE A 122 -20.84 -4.76 -4.57
CA ILE A 122 -21.61 -3.53 -4.41
C ILE A 122 -22.15 -3.18 -5.79
N ASN A 123 -23.46 -3.17 -5.95
CA ASN A 123 -24.12 -2.81 -7.19
C ASN A 123 -24.05 -1.30 -7.41
N ALA A 124 -24.36 -0.84 -8.64
CA ALA A 124 -24.36 0.59 -8.98
C ALA A 124 -25.36 1.44 -8.17
N ASP A 125 -26.42 0.81 -7.64
CA ASP A 125 -27.39 1.44 -6.74
C ASP A 125 -26.98 1.45 -5.26
N GLY A 126 -25.78 0.94 -4.94
CA GLY A 126 -25.26 0.81 -3.57
C GLY A 126 -25.75 -0.43 -2.80
N SER A 127 -26.62 -1.23 -3.38
CA SER A 127 -27.05 -2.51 -2.73
C SER A 127 -25.92 -3.53 -2.78
N VAL A 128 -25.91 -4.47 -1.82
CA VAL A 128 -24.86 -5.51 -1.71
C VAL A 128 -25.46 -6.87 -2.06
N THR A 129 -24.82 -7.55 -2.99
CA THR A 129 -25.24 -8.88 -3.47
C THR A 129 -24.13 -9.91 -3.23
N ALA A 130 -24.46 -11.08 -2.69
CA ALA A 130 -23.51 -12.17 -2.57
C ALA A 130 -23.18 -12.76 -3.96
N LEU A 131 -21.89 -12.89 -4.25
CA LEU A 131 -21.40 -13.52 -5.49
C LEU A 131 -21.43 -15.05 -5.41
N SER A 132 -21.37 -15.62 -4.19
CA SER A 132 -21.36 -17.05 -3.96
C SER A 132 -22.12 -17.42 -2.70
N ASP A 133 -22.83 -18.55 -2.74
CA ASP A 133 -23.42 -19.18 -1.55
C ASP A 133 -22.39 -20.01 -0.78
N THR A 134 -21.27 -20.37 -1.43
CA THR A 134 -20.17 -21.10 -0.82
C THR A 134 -19.40 -20.21 0.15
N THR A 135 -19.03 -20.78 1.28
CA THR A 135 -18.24 -20.10 2.31
C THR A 135 -16.77 -20.53 2.20
N PHE A 136 -15.86 -19.57 2.21
CA PHE A 136 -14.41 -19.74 2.16
C PHE A 136 -13.80 -19.11 3.40
N PHE A 137 -13.59 -19.91 4.45
CA PHE A 137 -13.02 -19.39 5.70
C PHE A 137 -11.51 -19.30 5.63
N ASN A 138 -10.96 -18.32 6.35
CA ASN A 138 -9.52 -18.16 6.54
C ASN A 138 -8.74 -17.94 5.23
N VAL A 139 -9.32 -17.16 4.31
CA VAL A 139 -8.65 -16.75 3.07
C VAL A 139 -7.53 -15.79 3.42
N SER A 140 -6.32 -16.01 2.90
CA SER A 140 -5.16 -15.15 3.08
C SER A 140 -5.05 -14.07 2.00
N ASN A 141 -5.38 -14.43 0.76
CA ASN A 141 -5.34 -13.52 -0.38
C ASN A 141 -6.36 -13.92 -1.45
N VAL A 142 -6.79 -12.95 -2.25
CA VAL A 142 -7.65 -13.16 -3.42
C VAL A 142 -7.09 -12.38 -4.59
N THR A 143 -6.71 -13.10 -5.63
CA THR A 143 -6.32 -12.52 -6.92
C THR A 143 -7.51 -12.58 -7.85
N TRP A 144 -8.13 -11.44 -8.13
CA TRP A 144 -9.29 -11.32 -8.99
C TRP A 144 -8.90 -11.30 -10.47
N SER A 145 -9.69 -11.98 -11.29
CA SER A 145 -9.64 -11.78 -12.74
C SER A 145 -10.14 -10.38 -13.11
N PRO A 146 -9.40 -9.62 -13.94
CA PRO A 146 -9.83 -8.28 -14.33
C PRO A 146 -11.01 -8.27 -15.32
N ALA A 147 -11.23 -9.34 -16.07
CA ALA A 147 -12.23 -9.39 -17.13
C ALA A 147 -13.37 -10.40 -16.89
N ARG A 148 -13.26 -11.23 -15.86
CA ARG A 148 -14.20 -12.33 -15.61
C ARG A 148 -14.59 -12.38 -14.14
N GLU A 149 -15.74 -12.99 -13.86
CA GLU A 149 -16.19 -13.27 -12.49
C GLU A 149 -15.49 -14.54 -11.95
N GLU A 150 -14.18 -14.41 -11.80
CA GLU A 150 -13.28 -15.49 -11.39
C GLU A 150 -12.21 -14.97 -10.45
N ALA A 151 -11.69 -15.83 -9.58
CA ALA A 151 -10.59 -15.49 -8.71
C ALA A 151 -9.73 -16.71 -8.38
N ILE A 152 -8.48 -16.45 -8.00
CA ILE A 152 -7.64 -17.41 -7.28
C ILE A 152 -7.69 -17.03 -5.80
N ILE A 153 -8.05 -18.00 -4.99
CA ILE A 153 -8.22 -17.88 -3.54
C ILE A 153 -7.06 -18.63 -2.89
N GLU A 154 -6.25 -17.93 -2.12
CA GLU A 154 -5.07 -18.46 -1.45
C GLU A 154 -5.32 -18.59 0.05
N TYR A 155 -4.80 -19.67 0.64
CA TYR A 155 -4.95 -19.98 2.06
C TYR A 155 -3.59 -20.00 2.78
N PRO A 156 -3.55 -19.77 4.11
CA PRO A 156 -2.31 -19.73 4.88
C PRO A 156 -1.52 -21.05 4.90
N ASP A 157 -2.18 -22.17 4.63
CA ASP A 157 -1.56 -23.50 4.54
C ASP A 157 -0.94 -23.80 3.16
N GLY A 158 -1.01 -22.82 2.24
CA GLY A 158 -0.54 -22.94 0.86
C GLY A 158 -1.55 -23.56 -0.09
N ALA A 159 -2.76 -23.89 0.34
CA ALA A 159 -3.81 -24.33 -0.57
C ALA A 159 -4.24 -23.17 -1.49
N ASN A 160 -4.43 -23.45 -2.76
CA ASN A 160 -4.85 -22.50 -3.78
C ASN A 160 -6.06 -23.04 -4.52
N ILE A 161 -7.08 -22.23 -4.68
CA ILE A 161 -8.32 -22.59 -5.38
C ILE A 161 -8.61 -21.55 -6.46
N TYR A 162 -8.72 -21.99 -7.71
CA TYR A 162 -9.43 -21.23 -8.72
C TYR A 162 -10.93 -21.39 -8.51
N TYR A 163 -11.68 -20.30 -8.52
CA TYR A 163 -13.13 -20.29 -8.37
C TYR A 163 -13.79 -19.40 -9.43
N SER A 164 -14.78 -19.95 -10.14
CA SER A 164 -15.65 -19.20 -11.05
C SER A 164 -16.99 -18.90 -10.36
N PHE A 165 -17.29 -17.63 -10.17
CA PHE A 165 -18.54 -17.18 -9.54
C PHE A 165 -19.74 -17.35 -10.46
N ASP A 166 -19.54 -17.28 -11.78
CA ASP A 166 -20.61 -17.49 -12.77
C ASP A 166 -21.09 -18.94 -12.80
N THR A 167 -20.15 -19.89 -12.90
CA THR A 167 -20.47 -21.32 -13.00
C THR A 167 -20.53 -22.02 -11.66
N LYS A 168 -20.09 -21.33 -10.57
CA LYS A 168 -19.98 -21.89 -9.20
C LYS A 168 -19.11 -23.15 -9.14
N THR A 169 -18.08 -23.21 -9.98
CA THR A 169 -17.12 -24.32 -10.05
C THR A 169 -15.78 -23.93 -9.47
N GLN A 170 -15.10 -24.90 -8.87
CA GLN A 170 -13.77 -24.72 -8.33
C GLN A 170 -12.78 -25.76 -8.84
N THR A 171 -11.51 -25.38 -8.90
CA THR A 171 -10.39 -26.26 -9.20
C THR A 171 -9.27 -26.00 -8.21
N THR A 172 -8.74 -27.04 -7.58
CA THR A 172 -7.57 -26.92 -6.71
C THR A 172 -6.32 -26.80 -7.57
N LEU A 173 -5.55 -25.76 -7.32
CA LEU A 173 -4.24 -25.52 -7.94
C LEU A 173 -3.12 -26.13 -7.09
N PRO A 174 -1.94 -26.38 -7.66
CA PRO A 174 -0.80 -26.90 -6.90
C PRO A 174 -0.41 -26.01 -5.72
N THR A 175 -0.18 -26.59 -4.55
CA THR A 175 0.16 -25.88 -3.30
C THR A 175 1.52 -25.19 -3.34
N HIS A 176 2.40 -25.57 -4.26
CA HIS A 176 3.70 -24.93 -4.48
C HIS A 176 3.64 -23.75 -5.45
N TRP A 177 2.46 -23.37 -5.96
CA TRP A 177 2.27 -22.15 -6.72
C TRP A 177 2.00 -20.99 -5.77
N GLN A 178 2.59 -19.83 -6.06
CA GLN A 178 2.53 -18.64 -5.25
C GLN A 178 2.55 -17.38 -6.13
N ASP A 179 2.10 -16.26 -5.57
CA ASP A 179 2.14 -14.95 -6.23
C ASP A 179 1.46 -14.99 -7.60
N PHE A 180 0.15 -15.01 -7.60
CA PHE A 180 -0.63 -15.08 -8.84
C PHE A 180 -0.92 -13.68 -9.42
N SER A 181 -0.94 -13.59 -10.74
CA SER A 181 -1.49 -12.44 -11.46
C SER A 181 -2.19 -12.91 -12.73
N PHE A 182 -3.37 -12.36 -13.03
CA PHE A 182 -4.07 -12.63 -14.27
C PHE A 182 -3.57 -11.75 -15.40
N ASP A 183 -3.65 -12.25 -16.64
CA ASP A 183 -3.59 -11.39 -17.81
C ASP A 183 -4.84 -10.50 -17.91
N LYS A 184 -4.79 -9.45 -18.71
CA LYS A 184 -5.89 -8.49 -18.89
C LYS A 184 -7.22 -9.13 -19.32
N THR A 185 -7.17 -10.27 -20.02
CA THR A 185 -8.35 -10.96 -20.54
C THR A 185 -8.94 -12.00 -19.58
N GLY A 186 -8.20 -12.35 -18.52
CA GLY A 186 -8.54 -13.40 -17.58
C GLY A 186 -8.41 -14.82 -18.18
N ASN A 187 -7.72 -14.97 -19.32
CA ASN A 187 -7.51 -16.26 -19.96
C ASN A 187 -6.33 -17.03 -19.40
N ASP A 188 -5.29 -16.29 -18.98
CA ASP A 188 -4.05 -16.85 -18.48
C ASP A 188 -3.70 -16.23 -17.12
N ILE A 189 -2.91 -16.99 -16.36
CA ILE A 189 -2.30 -16.54 -15.11
C ILE A 189 -0.79 -16.73 -15.20
N VAL A 190 -0.06 -15.85 -14.56
CA VAL A 190 1.34 -16.04 -14.22
C VAL A 190 1.46 -16.34 -12.74
N ALA A 191 2.35 -17.25 -12.38
CA ALA A 191 2.63 -17.62 -10.98
C ALA A 191 4.07 -18.08 -10.81
N LYS A 192 4.52 -18.14 -9.56
CA LYS A 192 5.75 -18.83 -9.19
C LYS A 192 5.44 -20.27 -8.83
N SER A 193 6.07 -21.22 -9.51
CA SER A 193 6.11 -22.62 -9.11
C SER A 193 7.34 -22.83 -8.22
N ILE A 194 7.15 -22.97 -6.92
CA ILE A 194 8.22 -23.05 -5.93
C ILE A 194 8.42 -24.50 -5.50
N GLY A 195 9.19 -25.24 -6.31
CA GLY A 195 9.61 -26.58 -5.96
C GLY A 195 10.59 -26.63 -4.78
N PHE A 196 10.74 -27.83 -4.20
CA PHE A 196 11.61 -28.04 -3.04
C PHE A 196 13.07 -27.68 -3.34
N SER A 197 13.60 -28.10 -4.47
CA SER A 197 14.95 -27.78 -4.92
C SER A 197 14.96 -26.57 -5.87
N GLU A 198 16.09 -25.86 -5.93
CA GLU A 198 16.22 -24.63 -6.72
C GLU A 198 15.96 -24.82 -8.21
N GLU A 199 16.38 -25.94 -8.78
CA GLU A 199 16.17 -26.30 -10.19
C GLU A 199 14.68 -26.51 -10.56
N ASN A 200 13.81 -26.69 -9.57
CA ASN A 200 12.37 -26.88 -9.72
C ASN A 200 11.57 -25.60 -9.41
N ARG A 201 12.25 -24.44 -9.38
CA ARG A 201 11.61 -23.13 -9.15
C ARG A 201 11.52 -22.36 -10.45
N TRP A 202 10.29 -22.10 -10.90
CA TRP A 202 10.02 -21.50 -12.21
C TRP A 202 8.98 -20.38 -12.11
N LEU A 203 9.15 -19.37 -12.93
CA LEU A 203 8.04 -18.53 -13.35
C LEU A 203 7.27 -19.31 -14.40
N ILE A 204 5.98 -19.44 -14.22
CA ILE A 204 5.10 -20.22 -15.10
C ILE A 204 3.95 -19.36 -15.59
N VAL A 205 3.45 -19.67 -16.79
CA VAL A 205 2.16 -19.20 -17.31
C VAL A 205 1.25 -20.41 -17.46
N SER A 206 -0.01 -20.25 -17.09
CA SER A 206 -1.01 -21.32 -17.14
C SER A 206 -2.39 -20.75 -17.45
N ASP A 207 -3.29 -21.59 -17.97
CA ASP A 207 -4.72 -21.27 -17.85
C ASP A 207 -5.12 -21.20 -16.36
N PRO A 208 -6.16 -20.44 -15.98
CA PRO A 208 -6.50 -20.24 -14.58
C PRO A 208 -6.87 -21.52 -13.80
N GLN A 209 -7.24 -22.58 -14.51
CA GLN A 209 -7.56 -23.87 -13.91
C GLN A 209 -6.36 -24.82 -13.76
N GLY A 210 -5.17 -24.38 -14.20
CA GLY A 210 -3.94 -25.17 -14.07
C GLY A 210 -3.81 -26.37 -15.00
N LYS A 211 -4.57 -26.41 -16.12
CA LYS A 211 -4.55 -27.54 -17.07
C LYS A 211 -3.38 -27.48 -18.04
N THR A 212 -3.03 -26.29 -18.49
CA THR A 212 -1.92 -26.03 -19.39
C THR A 212 -0.87 -25.19 -18.68
N VAL A 213 0.31 -25.73 -18.45
CA VAL A 213 1.39 -25.05 -17.72
C VAL A 213 2.61 -24.94 -18.61
N THR A 214 3.07 -23.72 -18.80
CA THR A 214 4.26 -23.40 -19.58
C THR A 214 5.30 -22.75 -18.66
N PRO A 215 6.46 -23.38 -18.43
CA PRO A 215 7.56 -22.73 -17.74
C PRO A 215 8.16 -21.64 -18.63
N VAL A 216 8.37 -20.45 -18.04
CA VAL A 216 8.90 -19.28 -18.76
C VAL A 216 10.35 -19.02 -18.38
N GLU A 217 10.63 -18.83 -17.08
CA GLU A 217 11.95 -18.42 -16.59
C GLU A 217 12.33 -19.22 -15.33
N PRO A 218 13.54 -19.80 -15.26
CA PRO A 218 14.02 -20.46 -14.05
C PRO A 218 14.32 -19.43 -12.96
N LEU A 219 13.69 -19.57 -11.81
CA LEU A 219 13.87 -18.66 -10.67
C LEU A 219 15.05 -19.06 -9.78
N GLY A 220 15.33 -20.34 -9.63
CA GLY A 220 16.39 -20.85 -8.80
C GLY A 220 16.36 -20.28 -7.38
N LYS A 221 17.50 -19.75 -6.92
CA LYS A 221 17.65 -19.08 -5.62
C LYS A 221 17.08 -17.65 -5.56
N ASN A 222 16.64 -17.11 -6.68
CA ASN A 222 16.20 -15.72 -6.80
C ASN A 222 14.68 -15.56 -6.80
N ALA A 223 13.93 -16.58 -6.44
CA ALA A 223 12.46 -16.56 -6.45
C ALA A 223 11.87 -15.41 -5.60
N ASP A 224 12.54 -15.04 -4.50
CA ASP A 224 12.20 -13.92 -3.63
C ASP A 224 12.47 -12.53 -4.23
N LYS A 225 13.27 -12.48 -5.30
CA LYS A 225 13.62 -11.24 -5.99
C LYS A 225 12.71 -10.93 -7.18
N VAL A 226 11.82 -11.85 -7.55
CA VAL A 226 10.88 -11.68 -8.65
C VAL A 226 9.53 -11.27 -8.11
N ILE A 227 8.98 -10.17 -8.63
CA ILE A 227 7.62 -9.70 -8.37
C ILE A 227 6.77 -10.15 -9.54
N VAL A 228 5.75 -10.96 -9.28
CA VAL A 228 4.78 -11.40 -10.27
C VAL A 228 3.70 -10.34 -10.39
N ASP A 229 3.56 -9.75 -11.56
CA ASP A 229 2.58 -8.69 -11.82
C ASP A 229 2.42 -8.53 -13.34
N TRP A 230 1.32 -9.03 -13.88
CA TRP A 230 1.08 -8.98 -15.33
C TRP A 230 0.69 -7.58 -15.75
N SER A 231 1.50 -6.99 -16.61
CA SER A 231 1.23 -5.67 -17.17
C SER A 231 -0.09 -5.67 -17.96
N PRO A 232 -0.93 -4.64 -17.81
CA PRO A 232 -2.14 -4.47 -18.64
C PRO A 232 -1.87 -4.37 -20.15
N SER A 233 -0.64 -4.04 -20.59
CA SER A 233 -0.24 -4.12 -21.99
C SER A 233 -0.09 -5.56 -22.50
N GLY A 234 0.07 -6.53 -21.60
CA GLY A 234 0.29 -7.94 -21.92
C GLY A 234 1.76 -8.34 -22.12
N ASP A 235 2.66 -7.38 -22.27
CA ASP A 235 4.06 -7.65 -22.65
C ASP A 235 4.89 -8.21 -21.49
N VAL A 236 4.75 -7.64 -20.28
CA VAL A 236 5.53 -7.96 -19.09
C VAL A 236 4.69 -8.77 -18.12
N ILE A 237 5.22 -9.88 -17.62
CA ILE A 237 4.54 -10.78 -16.68
C ILE A 237 5.16 -10.75 -15.28
N ALA A 238 6.40 -10.25 -15.17
CA ALA A 238 7.08 -10.14 -13.89
C ALA A 238 8.22 -9.10 -13.93
N LEU A 239 8.62 -8.66 -12.74
CA LEU A 239 9.73 -7.73 -12.52
C LEU A 239 10.79 -8.43 -11.69
N SER A 240 12.02 -8.51 -12.17
CA SER A 240 13.11 -9.21 -11.49
C SER A 240 14.15 -8.24 -10.96
N ARG A 241 14.39 -8.27 -9.65
CA ARG A 241 15.43 -7.50 -8.96
C ARG A 241 16.79 -8.21 -8.98
N THR A 242 17.05 -9.00 -10.01
CA THR A 242 18.33 -9.71 -10.19
C THR A 242 19.32 -8.95 -11.08
N GLY A 243 18.92 -7.80 -11.61
CA GLY A 243 19.78 -6.93 -12.40
C GLY A 243 20.98 -6.39 -11.61
N GLU A 244 21.87 -5.71 -12.27
CA GLU A 244 23.10 -5.20 -11.67
C GLU A 244 22.84 -4.17 -10.57
N ALA A 245 23.61 -4.26 -9.50
CA ALA A 245 23.69 -3.21 -8.48
C ALA A 245 24.57 -2.08 -9.04
N ILE A 246 23.95 -0.97 -9.44
CA ILE A 246 24.65 0.18 -10.05
C ILE A 246 25.34 1.04 -8.97
N ALA A 247 24.75 1.14 -7.78
CA ALA A 247 25.28 1.84 -6.62
C ALA A 247 24.67 1.26 -5.32
N ALA A 248 25.06 1.82 -4.17
CA ALA A 248 24.61 1.33 -2.86
C ALA A 248 23.08 1.21 -2.73
N ASP A 249 22.32 2.16 -3.29
CA ASP A 249 20.86 2.19 -3.27
C ASP A 249 20.27 2.34 -4.69
N ARG A 250 21.01 1.94 -5.74
CA ARG A 250 20.52 1.92 -7.13
C ARG A 250 20.64 0.52 -7.68
N GLN A 251 19.55 0.03 -8.20
CA GLN A 251 19.47 -1.31 -8.76
C GLN A 251 18.76 -1.31 -10.11
N GLU A 252 19.27 -2.13 -11.00
CA GLU A 252 18.60 -2.48 -12.24
C GLU A 252 17.51 -3.51 -11.95
N VAL A 253 16.33 -3.30 -12.53
CA VAL A 253 15.20 -4.22 -12.48
C VAL A 253 14.91 -4.68 -13.91
N LEU A 254 14.98 -5.98 -14.11
CA LEU A 254 14.73 -6.60 -15.41
C LEU A 254 13.22 -6.84 -15.56
N LEU A 255 12.70 -6.56 -16.75
CA LEU A 255 11.33 -6.90 -17.12
C LEU A 255 11.34 -8.26 -17.78
N VAL A 256 10.45 -9.14 -17.35
CA VAL A 256 10.34 -10.51 -17.83
C VAL A 256 9.07 -10.63 -18.67
N GLY A 257 9.21 -11.07 -19.92
CA GLY A 257 8.10 -11.33 -20.82
C GLY A 257 7.75 -12.83 -20.89
N GLN A 258 6.70 -13.17 -21.62
CA GLN A 258 6.19 -14.53 -21.71
C GLN A 258 6.96 -15.41 -22.70
N HIS A 259 7.61 -14.81 -23.72
CA HIS A 259 8.19 -15.53 -24.85
C HIS A 259 9.71 -15.33 -24.97
N GLY A 260 10.38 -14.96 -23.89
CA GLY A 260 11.82 -14.70 -23.86
C GLY A 260 12.21 -13.38 -24.51
N GLU A 261 11.34 -12.37 -24.41
CA GLU A 261 11.59 -11.01 -24.89
C GLU A 261 12.79 -10.40 -24.17
N ASN A 262 13.62 -9.69 -24.93
CA ASN A 262 14.76 -8.96 -24.38
C ASN A 262 14.40 -7.48 -24.19
N PHE A 263 13.69 -7.20 -23.11
CA PHE A 263 13.33 -5.83 -22.75
C PHE A 263 14.52 -5.02 -22.24
N LYS A 264 14.43 -3.69 -22.40
CA LYS A 264 15.27 -2.77 -21.64
C LYS A 264 14.93 -2.90 -20.16
N SER A 265 15.87 -2.61 -19.29
CA SER A 265 15.65 -2.59 -17.84
C SER A 265 15.18 -1.22 -17.35
N ILE A 266 14.60 -1.20 -16.15
CA ILE A 266 14.39 0.04 -15.40
C ILE A 266 15.41 0.15 -14.27
N VAL A 267 15.75 1.37 -13.89
CA VAL A 267 16.64 1.63 -12.74
C VAL A 267 15.83 2.23 -11.62
N VAL A 268 15.91 1.63 -10.43
CA VAL A 268 15.25 2.12 -9.22
C VAL A 268 16.28 2.71 -8.26
N GLU A 269 15.89 3.76 -7.53
CA GLU A 269 16.77 4.57 -6.65
C GLU A 269 16.64 4.15 -5.18
N GLY A 270 16.42 2.88 -4.89
CA GLY A 270 16.25 2.42 -3.51
C GLY A 270 16.00 0.93 -3.40
N ARG A 271 15.52 0.54 -2.22
CA ARG A 271 15.19 -0.83 -1.81
C ARG A 271 13.69 -0.96 -1.56
N ASP A 272 13.21 -2.19 -1.34
CA ASP A 272 11.79 -2.54 -1.13
C ASP A 272 10.91 -2.01 -2.27
N LEU A 273 11.22 -2.43 -3.49
CA LEU A 273 10.46 -2.08 -4.68
C LEU A 273 9.02 -2.59 -4.56
N ARG A 274 8.07 -1.67 -4.57
CA ARG A 274 6.64 -1.94 -4.70
C ARG A 274 6.11 -1.24 -5.94
N THR A 275 5.22 -1.88 -6.66
CA THR A 275 4.84 -1.47 -8.02
C THR A 275 3.33 -1.40 -8.20
N LYS A 276 2.89 -0.55 -9.15
CA LYS A 276 1.53 -0.49 -9.65
C LYS A 276 1.56 -0.06 -11.11
N TRP A 277 0.96 -0.85 -11.99
CA TRP A 277 0.86 -0.52 -13.41
C TRP A 277 -0.18 0.57 -13.67
N SER A 278 0.06 1.42 -14.68
CA SER A 278 -1.00 2.24 -15.27
C SER A 278 -2.01 1.35 -16.02
N PRO A 279 -3.28 1.78 -16.16
CA PRO A 279 -4.32 0.96 -16.80
C PRO A 279 -4.02 0.53 -18.25
N ASP A 280 -3.17 1.31 -18.94
CA ASP A 280 -2.68 0.99 -20.29
C ASP A 280 -1.41 0.12 -20.30
N GLY A 281 -0.77 -0.09 -19.13
CA GLY A 281 0.51 -0.79 -19.00
C GLY A 281 1.73 -0.02 -19.51
N GLU A 282 1.56 1.25 -19.91
CA GLU A 282 2.68 2.05 -20.45
C GLU A 282 3.62 2.58 -19.37
N LYS A 283 3.12 2.73 -18.13
CA LYS A 283 3.88 3.29 -17.02
C LYS A 283 3.84 2.38 -15.80
N LEU A 284 4.91 2.44 -15.03
CA LEU A 284 5.03 1.78 -13.73
C LEU A 284 5.21 2.84 -12.66
N LEU A 285 4.21 2.95 -11.77
CA LEU A 285 4.34 3.63 -10.50
C LEU A 285 5.12 2.71 -9.56
N HIS A 286 6.11 3.24 -8.85
CA HIS A 286 6.82 2.44 -7.88
C HIS A 286 7.26 3.26 -6.68
N SER A 287 7.39 2.60 -5.55
CA SER A 287 7.99 3.16 -4.35
C SER A 287 9.23 2.38 -3.95
N VAL A 288 10.20 3.10 -3.44
CA VAL A 288 11.45 2.58 -2.88
C VAL A 288 11.87 3.47 -1.71
N TYR A 289 12.76 2.98 -0.85
CA TYR A 289 13.41 3.81 0.16
C TYR A 289 14.93 3.74 0.04
N SER A 290 15.63 4.80 0.45
CA SER A 290 17.09 4.87 0.43
C SER A 290 17.65 5.43 1.74
N ALA A 291 18.93 5.17 1.99
CA ALA A 291 19.64 5.75 3.14
C ALA A 291 19.74 7.28 3.04
N ARG A 292 19.78 7.81 1.81
CA ARG A 292 19.84 9.24 1.51
C ARG A 292 18.66 10.01 2.12
N ASP A 293 17.47 9.39 2.11
CA ASP A 293 16.21 10.02 2.50
C ASP A 293 15.70 9.51 3.86
N GLY A 294 16.60 9.05 4.72
CA GLY A 294 16.27 8.57 6.06
C GLY A 294 15.44 7.28 6.06
N TYR A 295 15.55 6.47 5.01
CA TYR A 295 14.76 5.25 4.81
C TYR A 295 13.25 5.52 4.83
N ILE A 296 12.82 6.67 4.30
CA ILE A 296 11.42 7.05 4.08
C ILE A 296 11.03 6.63 2.65
N PRO A 297 9.82 6.08 2.41
CA PRO A 297 9.41 5.69 1.07
C PRO A 297 9.25 6.91 0.16
N GLU A 298 9.79 6.84 -1.03
CA GLU A 298 9.65 7.81 -2.11
C GLU A 298 8.88 7.21 -3.28
N LEU A 299 7.92 7.96 -3.81
CA LEU A 299 7.08 7.53 -4.92
C LEU A 299 7.63 8.06 -6.25
N TRP A 300 7.79 7.16 -7.21
CA TRP A 300 8.33 7.40 -8.54
C TRP A 300 7.40 6.89 -9.63
N ILE A 301 7.56 7.42 -10.84
CA ILE A 301 6.95 6.89 -12.06
C ILE A 301 8.00 6.74 -13.16
N VAL A 302 7.85 5.72 -14.00
CA VAL A 302 8.76 5.43 -15.12
C VAL A 302 7.99 4.82 -16.29
N GLY A 303 8.44 5.05 -17.51
CA GLY A 303 7.95 4.34 -18.69
C GLY A 303 8.31 2.84 -18.61
N ALA A 304 7.37 1.97 -18.94
CA ALA A 304 7.49 0.52 -18.73
C ALA A 304 6.97 -0.34 -19.90
N SER A 305 6.75 0.25 -21.08
CA SER A 305 6.34 -0.47 -22.29
C SER A 305 7.17 -0.07 -23.50
N GLY A 306 7.48 -1.03 -24.35
CA GLY A 306 8.17 -0.86 -25.63
C GLY A 306 9.49 -0.08 -25.52
N ASP A 307 9.69 0.87 -26.43
CA ASP A 307 10.90 1.72 -26.43
C ASP A 307 10.97 2.71 -25.26
N ALA A 308 9.83 2.96 -24.60
CA ALA A 308 9.75 3.87 -23.45
C ALA A 308 10.24 3.25 -22.14
N ILE A 309 10.53 1.95 -22.10
CA ILE A 309 11.03 1.28 -20.89
C ILE A 309 12.28 2.00 -20.36
N GLY A 310 12.21 2.38 -19.08
CA GLY A 310 13.26 3.11 -18.35
C GLY A 310 13.31 4.61 -18.62
N SER A 311 12.54 5.11 -19.60
CA SER A 311 12.48 6.55 -19.91
C SER A 311 11.54 7.30 -18.99
N GLY A 312 11.65 8.63 -18.94
CA GLY A 312 10.74 9.51 -18.21
C GLY A 312 10.66 9.24 -16.71
N ARG A 313 11.69 8.60 -16.12
CA ARG A 313 11.74 8.35 -14.68
C ARG A 313 11.67 9.66 -13.90
N LYS A 314 10.70 9.77 -13.01
CA LYS A 314 10.38 11.00 -12.29
C LYS A 314 10.00 10.71 -10.84
N LEU A 315 10.64 11.42 -9.89
CA LEU A 315 10.21 11.48 -8.50
C LEU A 315 8.94 12.32 -8.40
N LEU A 316 7.88 11.78 -7.80
CA LEU A 316 6.60 12.48 -7.65
C LEU A 316 6.57 13.41 -6.43
N GLY A 317 7.58 13.31 -5.54
CA GLY A 317 7.75 14.21 -4.40
C GLY A 317 6.64 14.05 -3.36
N VAL A 318 6.19 12.83 -3.14
CA VAL A 318 5.33 12.41 -2.03
C VAL A 318 5.96 11.19 -1.37
N ASN A 319 5.81 11.10 -0.06
CA ASN A 319 6.38 10.03 0.74
C ASN A 319 5.26 9.04 1.09
N THR A 320 5.13 8.02 0.27
CA THR A 320 4.14 6.95 0.45
C THR A 320 4.56 5.70 -0.32
N TRP A 321 3.90 4.59 -0.07
CA TRP A 321 4.09 3.34 -0.79
C TRP A 321 3.17 3.24 -2.01
N ALA A 322 3.63 2.57 -3.07
CA ALA A 322 2.82 2.33 -4.27
C ALA A 322 1.54 1.54 -3.97
N ASP A 323 1.55 0.69 -2.94
CA ASP A 323 0.38 -0.08 -2.48
C ASP A 323 -0.77 0.83 -2.02
N LYS A 324 -0.45 2.02 -1.49
CA LYS A 324 -1.42 3.02 -1.03
C LYS A 324 -1.85 3.97 -2.16
N CYS A 325 -1.61 3.60 -3.42
CA CYS A 325 -1.94 4.39 -4.59
C CYS A 325 -2.82 3.62 -5.58
N THR A 326 -3.57 4.33 -6.38
CA THR A 326 -4.30 3.79 -7.52
C THR A 326 -4.31 4.78 -8.68
N PHE A 327 -4.29 4.26 -9.90
CA PHE A 327 -4.51 5.07 -11.09
C PHE A 327 -6.01 5.29 -11.31
N ALA A 328 -6.40 6.54 -11.62
CA ALA A 328 -7.72 6.82 -12.16
C ALA A 328 -7.73 6.64 -13.68
N ASP A 329 -6.65 7.02 -14.31
CA ASP A 329 -6.37 6.87 -15.75
C ASP A 329 -4.85 6.82 -15.97
N SER A 330 -4.39 6.86 -17.21
CA SER A 330 -2.95 6.84 -17.54
C SER A 330 -2.18 8.10 -17.10
N ARG A 331 -2.85 9.11 -16.56
CA ARG A 331 -2.26 10.40 -16.16
C ARG A 331 -2.39 10.69 -14.66
N TYR A 332 -3.56 10.43 -14.09
CA TYR A 332 -3.85 10.79 -12.71
C TYR A 332 -3.75 9.59 -11.78
N VAL A 333 -3.06 9.81 -10.66
CA VAL A 333 -2.90 8.82 -9.57
C VAL A 333 -3.46 9.42 -8.28
N TYR A 334 -4.23 8.65 -7.53
CA TYR A 334 -4.64 8.95 -6.17
C TYR A 334 -3.79 8.15 -5.20
N CYS A 335 -3.30 8.79 -4.14
CA CYS A 335 -2.47 8.15 -3.12
C CYS A 335 -2.91 8.56 -1.72
N GLY A 336 -2.95 7.60 -0.81
CA GLY A 336 -2.92 7.84 0.63
C GLY A 336 -1.50 8.20 1.05
N VAL A 337 -1.31 9.42 1.53
CA VAL A 337 0.01 9.94 1.93
C VAL A 337 0.00 10.20 3.42
N PRO A 338 0.78 9.45 4.22
CA PRO A 338 0.86 9.65 5.66
C PRO A 338 1.17 11.10 6.02
N THR A 339 0.47 11.66 7.00
CA THR A 339 0.68 13.03 7.46
C THR A 339 2.08 13.25 8.03
N THR A 340 2.65 12.21 8.61
CA THR A 340 4.03 12.18 9.13
C THR A 340 4.62 10.79 8.90
N LEU A 341 5.94 10.73 8.70
CA LEU A 341 6.68 9.48 8.63
C LEU A 341 7.94 9.58 9.49
N GLU A 342 8.17 8.57 10.30
CA GLU A 342 9.39 8.42 11.06
C GLU A 342 10.54 7.93 10.17
N THR A 343 11.77 8.31 10.50
CA THR A 343 12.98 7.73 9.90
C THR A 343 12.93 6.21 10.00
N GLY A 344 13.14 5.51 8.89
CA GLY A 344 13.06 4.06 8.83
C GLY A 344 11.69 3.48 8.45
N SER A 345 10.65 4.30 8.25
CA SER A 345 9.31 3.84 7.88
C SER A 345 9.30 3.01 6.60
N GLY A 346 10.17 3.32 5.64
CA GLY A 346 10.29 2.52 4.41
C GLY A 346 10.82 1.11 4.68
N PHE A 347 11.72 0.98 5.65
CA PHE A 347 12.27 -0.31 6.07
C PHE A 347 11.31 -1.08 7.00
N VAL A 348 10.56 -0.37 7.85
CA VAL A 348 9.55 -0.94 8.77
C VAL A 348 8.22 -0.23 8.55
N PRO A 349 7.43 -0.61 7.55
CA PRO A 349 6.17 0.06 7.20
C PRO A 349 5.15 0.15 8.33
N ALA A 350 5.20 -0.81 9.26
CA ALA A 350 4.32 -0.85 10.44
C ALA A 350 4.44 0.40 11.36
N LEU A 351 5.53 1.17 11.27
CA LEU A 351 5.66 2.46 11.98
C LEU A 351 4.62 3.48 11.53
N ALA A 352 4.05 3.32 10.33
CA ALA A 352 3.04 4.21 9.79
C ALA A 352 1.60 3.65 9.90
N ASP A 353 1.40 2.46 10.46
CA ASP A 353 0.07 1.81 10.48
C ASP A 353 -0.99 2.55 11.32
N GLY A 354 -0.57 3.43 12.22
CA GLY A 354 -1.45 4.30 12.99
C GLY A 354 -1.44 5.76 12.56
N THR A 355 -0.72 6.10 11.48
CA THR A 355 -0.61 7.49 11.00
C THR A 355 -1.71 7.78 9.98
N PRO A 356 -2.56 8.79 10.20
CA PRO A 356 -3.57 9.17 9.23
C PRO A 356 -2.97 9.64 7.91
N ASP A 357 -3.67 9.35 6.81
CA ASP A 357 -3.29 9.73 5.47
C ASP A 357 -4.10 10.93 4.95
N ASN A 358 -3.44 11.77 4.18
CA ASN A 358 -4.10 12.67 3.25
C ASN A 358 -4.26 11.97 1.91
N ILE A 359 -5.46 11.98 1.33
CA ILE A 359 -5.64 11.51 -0.04
C ILE A 359 -5.25 12.64 -1.00
N ILE A 360 -4.29 12.36 -1.88
CA ILE A 360 -3.73 13.33 -2.82
C ILE A 360 -3.89 12.81 -4.25
N ARG A 361 -4.47 13.63 -5.13
CA ARG A 361 -4.42 13.42 -6.58
C ARG A 361 -3.11 13.98 -7.13
N ILE A 362 -2.42 13.21 -7.93
CA ILE A 362 -1.14 13.57 -8.55
C ILE A 362 -1.29 13.49 -10.06
N ASP A 363 -0.99 14.59 -10.77
CA ASP A 363 -0.79 14.57 -12.21
C ASP A 363 0.62 14.08 -12.52
N THR A 364 0.73 12.88 -13.05
CA THR A 364 2.03 12.24 -13.33
C THR A 364 2.84 12.96 -14.40
N GLN A 365 2.19 13.71 -15.31
CA GLN A 365 2.87 14.47 -16.36
C GLN A 365 3.48 15.76 -15.79
N THR A 366 2.67 16.56 -15.10
CA THR A 366 3.12 17.87 -14.58
C THR A 366 3.76 17.78 -13.20
N GLY A 367 3.38 16.78 -12.39
CA GLY A 367 3.74 16.65 -10.97
C GLY A 367 2.88 17.51 -10.04
N LEU A 368 1.80 18.13 -10.56
CA LEU A 368 0.85 18.89 -9.74
C LEU A 368 0.14 17.96 -8.77
N LYS A 369 0.07 18.41 -7.52
CA LYS A 369 -0.59 17.70 -6.43
C LYS A 369 -1.82 18.46 -5.98
N GLN A 370 -2.93 17.76 -5.82
CA GLN A 370 -4.17 18.33 -5.33
C GLN A 370 -4.69 17.46 -4.19
N PRO A 371 -4.82 18.00 -2.96
CA PRO A 371 -5.43 17.25 -1.88
C PRO A 371 -6.91 17.01 -2.16
N ILE A 372 -7.37 15.83 -1.83
CA ILE A 372 -8.79 15.47 -1.75
C ILE A 372 -9.15 15.53 -0.27
N GLY A 373 -10.17 16.31 0.07
CA GLY A 373 -10.58 16.45 1.47
C GLY A 373 -11.01 15.11 2.06
N THR A 374 -10.53 14.83 3.27
CA THR A 374 -10.96 13.71 4.10
C THR A 374 -11.15 14.24 5.52
N ASP A 375 -11.80 13.48 6.39
CA ASP A 375 -11.95 13.84 7.81
C ASP A 375 -10.62 13.73 8.61
N GLY A 376 -9.53 13.33 7.94
CA GLY A 376 -8.20 13.26 8.54
C GLY A 376 -7.99 12.12 9.54
N THR A 377 -8.87 11.11 9.57
CA THR A 377 -8.84 10.03 10.57
C THR A 377 -8.43 8.68 9.97
N HIS A 378 -8.32 8.57 8.64
CA HIS A 378 -8.13 7.31 7.94
C HIS A 378 -6.66 6.98 7.69
N THR A 379 -6.28 5.72 7.95
CA THR A 379 -5.01 5.13 7.52
C THR A 379 -5.28 4.18 6.36
N VAL A 380 -5.08 4.65 5.15
CA VAL A 380 -5.36 3.88 3.93
C VAL A 380 -4.51 2.61 3.89
N ASN A 381 -5.15 1.47 3.64
CA ASN A 381 -4.47 0.21 3.42
C ASN A 381 -4.33 -0.10 1.93
N ASP A 382 -5.43 -0.11 1.18
CA ASP A 382 -5.50 -0.29 -0.26
C ASP A 382 -6.60 0.60 -0.82
N MET A 383 -6.50 0.99 -2.09
CA MET A 383 -7.48 1.85 -2.73
C MET A 383 -7.64 1.55 -4.21
N PHE A 384 -8.80 1.86 -4.74
CA PHE A 384 -9.09 1.79 -6.17
C PHE A 384 -10.15 2.84 -6.56
N VAL A 385 -10.15 3.20 -7.83
CA VAL A 385 -11.22 4.03 -8.42
C VAL A 385 -12.16 3.09 -9.15
N ASN A 386 -13.47 3.32 -9.03
CA ASN A 386 -14.45 2.54 -9.79
C ASN A 386 -14.35 2.82 -11.30
N ASP A 387 -14.96 1.97 -12.11
CA ASP A 387 -14.81 2.02 -13.57
C ASP A 387 -15.36 3.31 -14.22
N ASP A 388 -16.32 3.99 -13.58
CA ASP A 388 -16.82 5.28 -14.06
C ASP A 388 -15.91 6.49 -13.73
N GLY A 389 -14.88 6.27 -12.91
CA GLY A 389 -13.89 7.27 -12.54
C GLY A 389 -14.37 8.33 -11.53
N HIS A 390 -15.56 8.18 -10.95
CA HIS A 390 -16.19 9.19 -10.09
C HIS A 390 -16.11 8.90 -8.60
N THR A 391 -15.73 7.69 -8.21
CA THR A 391 -15.67 7.30 -6.80
C THR A 391 -14.36 6.57 -6.50
N LEU A 392 -13.66 7.08 -5.50
CA LEU A 392 -12.51 6.39 -4.90
C LEU A 392 -12.99 5.53 -3.74
N TYR A 393 -12.65 4.26 -3.75
CA TYR A 393 -12.86 3.33 -2.66
C TYR A 393 -11.53 3.03 -1.95
N PHE A 394 -11.58 2.83 -0.64
CA PHE A 394 -10.40 2.40 0.11
C PHE A 394 -10.75 1.57 1.34
N THR A 395 -9.85 0.71 1.74
CA THR A 395 -9.86 0.02 3.03
C THR A 395 -8.93 0.74 4.00
N ASP A 396 -9.22 0.62 5.30
CA ASP A 396 -8.48 1.30 6.36
C ASP A 396 -7.80 0.28 7.27
N LYS A 397 -6.56 0.58 7.71
CA LYS A 397 -5.80 -0.31 8.61
C LYS A 397 -6.30 -0.30 10.04
N THR A 398 -6.91 0.79 10.47
CA THR A 398 -7.36 1.00 11.86
C THR A 398 -8.86 0.85 12.04
N GLN A 399 -9.62 0.97 10.95
CA GLN A 399 -11.08 0.91 10.96
C GLN A 399 -11.56 -0.18 9.99
N ALA A 400 -12.39 -1.09 10.51
CA ALA A 400 -13.00 -2.11 9.66
C ALA A 400 -13.96 -1.48 8.64
N GLY A 401 -13.98 -1.98 7.43
CA GLY A 401 -14.93 -1.60 6.39
C GLY A 401 -14.33 -1.18 5.07
N LEU A 402 -15.23 -0.84 4.16
CA LEU A 402 -14.91 -0.19 2.89
C LEU A 402 -15.45 1.22 2.92
N PHE A 403 -14.61 2.17 2.56
CA PHE A 403 -14.93 3.60 2.54
C PHE A 403 -14.93 4.12 1.11
N SER A 404 -15.69 5.17 0.86
CA SER A 404 -15.72 5.84 -0.44
C SER A 404 -15.61 7.36 -0.31
N VAL A 405 -15.03 7.96 -1.34
CA VAL A 405 -14.91 9.42 -1.52
C VAL A 405 -15.33 9.75 -2.95
N PRO A 406 -16.27 10.66 -3.17
CA PRO A 406 -16.56 11.17 -4.52
C PRO A 406 -15.37 11.98 -5.05
N LEU A 407 -15.07 11.84 -6.36
CA LEU A 407 -13.93 12.48 -7.05
C LEU A 407 -14.34 13.66 -7.91
#